data_214aa5ee467444394ea62afe5f4c2fa6
#
_entry.id   214aa5ee467444394ea62afe5f4c2fa6
#
_cell.length_a   1.000
_cell.length_b   1.000
_cell.length_c   1.000
_cell.angle_alpha   90.00
_cell.angle_beta   90.00
_cell.angle_gamma   90.00
#
_symmetry.space_group_name_H-M   'P 1'
#
loop_
_entity.id
_entity.type
_entity.pdbx_description
1 polymer ?
#
loop_
_entity_poly.entity_id
_entity_poly.type
_entity_poly.pdbx_seq_one_letter_code
_entity_poly.pdbx_strand_id
1 'polypeptide(L)'
;MFQTLVFHEIRPEAELYDQVRPIKIADGYQDALPLPLFNSTSHFKQQIDFLKAENYHTLTLAEVKDFYFRQQPLPEKSVLLTFDDCYQSMKEYAYPLLKEAGFKATAFVVTGWLFDAPQPYEPEVSRTLSSAELAEMSDVFEYANHTDHFHERKDQQGRSMWETSAAFAQDLRSCNQHVAIKDVFAYPFGFYDQQTIATLEKEGFVLAFTTKPGINTAQTKPMELHRAVIPFSLPMAAFEQRFRNEEMNQ
;
A
#
# COMPACT_ATOMS: atom_id res chain seq x y z
N MET A 1 14.08 -0.96 -13.77
CA MET A 1 13.90 -1.28 -12.34
C MET A 1 13.13 -0.18 -11.64
N PHE A 2 12.53 -0.45 -10.47
CA PHE A 2 11.81 0.55 -9.66
C PHE A 2 11.76 0.16 -8.18
N GLN A 3 11.64 1.16 -7.31
CA GLN A 3 11.32 0.95 -5.91
C GLN A 3 9.80 1.04 -5.69
N THR A 4 9.31 0.32 -4.68
CA THR A 4 7.95 0.47 -4.18
C THR A 4 7.99 0.90 -2.72
N LEU A 5 7.35 2.02 -2.43
CA LEU A 5 7.23 2.56 -1.08
C LEU A 5 5.84 2.23 -0.53
N VAL A 6 5.75 1.84 0.73
CA VAL A 6 4.46 1.60 1.39
C VAL A 6 4.28 2.51 2.59
N PHE A 7 3.12 3.15 2.60
CA PHE A 7 2.62 4.02 3.66
C PHE A 7 1.31 3.46 4.22
N HIS A 8 0.97 3.82 5.45
CA HIS A 8 -0.32 3.51 6.07
C HIS A 8 -0.95 4.80 6.60
N GLU A 9 -0.37 5.36 7.66
CA GLU A 9 -0.85 6.59 8.29
C GLU A 9 0.11 7.76 8.04
N ILE A 10 -0.43 8.88 7.60
CA ILE A 10 0.30 10.16 7.48
C ILE A 10 -0.32 11.12 8.48
N ARG A 11 0.40 11.50 9.53
CA ARG A 11 -0.14 12.28 10.64
C ARG A 11 0.67 13.53 10.92
N PRO A 12 0.04 14.64 11.37
CA PRO A 12 0.80 15.75 11.95
C PRO A 12 1.69 15.28 13.10
N GLU A 13 2.82 15.92 13.30
CA GLU A 13 3.76 15.60 14.38
C GLU A 13 3.10 15.61 15.76
N ALA A 14 2.17 16.53 16.00
CA ALA A 14 1.41 16.64 17.23
C ALA A 14 0.50 15.41 17.51
N GLU A 15 0.22 14.63 16.48
CA GLU A 15 -0.58 13.39 16.57
C GLU A 15 0.30 12.13 16.59
N LEU A 16 1.62 12.24 16.52
CA LEU A 16 2.55 11.12 16.62
C LEU A 16 2.94 10.92 18.08
N TYR A 17 2.31 9.95 18.74
CA TYR A 17 2.60 9.57 20.12
C TYR A 17 3.40 8.27 20.13
N ASP A 18 4.15 8.03 21.21
CA ASP A 18 4.90 6.79 21.46
C ASP A 18 3.99 5.56 21.76
N GLN A 19 2.72 5.65 21.42
CA GLN A 19 1.73 4.61 21.72
C GLN A 19 1.18 3.98 20.45
N VAL A 20 0.94 2.68 20.53
CA VAL A 20 0.18 1.91 19.53
C VAL A 20 -1.25 2.45 19.47
N ARG A 21 -1.79 2.68 18.27
CA ARG A 21 -3.15 3.16 18.12
C ARG A 21 -4.11 2.04 17.78
N PRO A 22 -5.27 1.99 18.45
CA PRO A 22 -6.32 1.06 18.05
C PRO A 22 -6.81 1.39 16.64
N ILE A 23 -7.02 0.38 15.82
CA ILE A 23 -7.74 0.54 14.56
C ILE A 23 -9.24 0.64 14.83
N LYS A 24 -9.95 1.38 13.98
CA LYS A 24 -11.42 1.50 14.02
C LYS A 24 -11.97 1.29 12.61
N ILE A 25 -12.55 0.15 12.40
CA ILE A 25 -12.93 -0.40 11.11
C ILE A 25 -14.38 -0.91 11.16
N ALA A 26 -15.02 -1.07 9.99
CA ALA A 26 -16.45 -1.40 9.92
C ALA A 26 -16.77 -2.82 10.38
N ASP A 27 -15.94 -3.81 10.10
CA ASP A 27 -16.21 -5.21 10.45
C ASP A 27 -15.98 -5.55 11.94
N GLY A 28 -15.38 -4.61 12.70
CA GLY A 28 -15.18 -4.76 14.13
C GLY A 28 -13.99 -5.63 14.56
N TYR A 29 -13.11 -6.06 13.62
CA TYR A 29 -11.84 -6.67 13.97
C TYR A 29 -11.02 -5.72 14.85
N GLN A 30 -10.37 -6.26 15.86
CA GLN A 30 -9.59 -5.49 16.83
C GLN A 30 -8.10 -5.77 16.65
N ASP A 31 -7.35 -4.74 16.36
CA ASP A 31 -5.89 -4.74 16.35
C ASP A 31 -5.41 -3.33 16.70
N ALA A 32 -4.11 -3.13 16.67
CA ALA A 32 -3.51 -1.83 16.90
C ALA A 32 -2.37 -1.60 15.91
N LEU A 33 -2.32 -0.38 15.37
CA LEU A 33 -1.32 0.00 14.38
C LEU A 33 -0.03 0.40 15.11
N PRO A 34 1.10 -0.29 14.85
CA PRO A 34 2.37 0.04 15.49
C PRO A 34 2.99 1.31 14.88
N LEU A 35 3.73 2.05 15.70
CA LEU A 35 4.36 3.32 15.33
C LEU A 35 5.18 3.31 14.01
N PRO A 36 5.93 2.24 13.66
CA PRO A 36 6.64 2.18 12.38
C PRO A 36 5.76 2.29 11.13
N LEU A 37 4.43 2.12 11.24
CA LEU A 37 3.49 2.29 10.12
C LEU A 37 2.98 3.73 9.98
N PHE A 38 3.42 4.63 10.87
CA PHE A 38 3.13 6.06 10.76
C PHE A 38 4.27 6.81 10.10
N ASN A 39 3.92 7.83 9.31
CA ASN A 39 4.85 8.85 8.83
C ASN A 39 4.32 10.24 9.21
N SER A 40 5.19 11.22 9.40
CA SER A 40 4.72 12.59 9.68
C SER A 40 4.37 13.33 8.40
N THR A 41 3.44 14.29 8.50
CA THR A 41 3.08 15.14 7.36
C THR A 41 4.27 15.93 6.83
N SER A 42 5.16 16.40 7.71
CA SER A 42 6.36 17.13 7.28
C SER A 42 7.37 16.25 6.56
N HIS A 43 7.64 15.04 7.07
CA HIS A 43 8.52 14.07 6.40
C HIS A 43 7.91 13.59 5.08
N PHE A 44 6.64 13.25 5.06
CA PHE A 44 5.96 12.86 3.84
C PHE A 44 6.05 13.96 2.77
N LYS A 45 5.79 15.22 3.16
CA LYS A 45 5.94 16.35 2.25
C LYS A 45 7.39 16.47 1.72
N GLN A 46 8.41 16.37 2.57
CA GLN A 46 9.81 16.41 2.14
C GLN A 46 10.15 15.28 1.17
N GLN A 47 9.62 14.07 1.40
CA GLN A 47 9.79 12.91 0.53
C GLN A 47 9.15 13.14 -0.85
N ILE A 48 7.92 13.68 -0.89
CA ILE A 48 7.23 14.02 -2.13
C ILE A 48 7.94 15.16 -2.87
N ASP A 49 8.37 16.20 -2.16
CA ASP A 49 9.14 17.33 -2.73
C ASP A 49 10.47 16.83 -3.34
N PHE A 50 11.18 15.93 -2.67
CA PHE A 50 12.40 15.30 -3.19
C PHE A 50 12.12 14.52 -4.48
N LEU A 51 11.13 13.63 -4.49
CA LEU A 51 10.78 12.86 -5.68
C LEU A 51 10.42 13.77 -6.87
N LYS A 52 9.70 14.87 -6.59
CA LYS A 52 9.34 15.87 -7.61
C LYS A 52 10.56 16.64 -8.12
N ALA A 53 11.42 17.10 -7.23
CA ALA A 53 12.64 17.84 -7.59
C ALA A 53 13.62 17.01 -8.41
N GLU A 54 13.72 15.72 -8.10
CA GLU A 54 14.55 14.75 -8.83
C GLU A 54 13.87 14.18 -10.10
N ASN A 55 12.65 14.65 -10.45
CA ASN A 55 11.87 14.22 -11.59
C ASN A 55 11.52 12.71 -11.59
N TYR A 56 11.21 12.15 -10.43
CA TYR A 56 10.71 10.78 -10.35
C TYR A 56 9.33 10.66 -11.01
N HIS A 57 9.16 9.62 -11.83
CA HIS A 57 7.87 9.21 -12.37
C HIS A 57 7.18 8.27 -11.38
N THR A 58 5.97 8.61 -10.93
CA THR A 58 5.16 7.71 -10.11
C THR A 58 4.39 6.74 -11.00
N LEU A 59 4.68 5.44 -10.83
CA LEU A 59 4.13 4.37 -11.66
C LEU A 59 2.66 4.11 -11.33
N THR A 60 1.92 3.72 -12.35
CA THR A 60 0.62 3.03 -12.24
C THR A 60 0.83 1.51 -12.26
N LEU A 61 -0.16 0.75 -11.76
CA LEU A 61 -0.13 -0.72 -11.86
C LEU A 61 -0.19 -1.21 -13.31
N ALA A 62 -0.76 -0.43 -14.22
CA ALA A 62 -0.74 -0.73 -15.65
C ALA A 62 0.69 -0.71 -16.20
N GLU A 63 1.49 0.30 -15.87
CA GLU A 63 2.91 0.39 -16.29
C GLU A 63 3.74 -0.74 -15.67
N VAL A 64 3.49 -1.11 -14.40
CA VAL A 64 4.14 -2.25 -13.75
C VAL A 64 3.79 -3.56 -14.48
N LYS A 65 2.53 -3.78 -14.85
CA LYS A 65 2.12 -4.95 -15.64
C LYS A 65 2.77 -4.95 -17.03
N ASP A 66 2.82 -3.83 -17.71
CA ASP A 66 3.46 -3.73 -19.03
C ASP A 66 4.96 -4.02 -18.95
N PHE A 67 5.62 -3.60 -17.87
CA PHE A 67 7.03 -3.93 -17.61
C PHE A 67 7.24 -5.45 -17.49
N TYR A 68 6.43 -6.15 -16.70
CA TYR A 68 6.62 -7.59 -16.46
C TYR A 68 6.15 -8.47 -17.61
N PHE A 69 5.02 -8.12 -18.25
CA PHE A 69 4.34 -9.04 -19.19
C PHE A 69 4.45 -8.62 -20.64
N ARG A 70 4.78 -7.35 -20.92
CA ARG A 70 4.96 -6.84 -22.28
C ARG A 70 6.36 -6.35 -22.57
N GLN A 71 7.28 -6.47 -21.60
CA GLN A 71 8.67 -6.03 -21.69
C GLN A 71 8.80 -4.53 -22.08
N GLN A 72 7.83 -3.72 -21.70
CA GLN A 72 7.92 -2.28 -21.91
C GLN A 72 8.91 -1.67 -20.91
N PRO A 73 9.86 -0.83 -21.37
CA PRO A 73 10.76 -0.15 -20.46
C PRO A 73 9.98 0.82 -19.59
N LEU A 74 10.35 0.90 -18.31
CA LEU A 74 9.84 1.94 -17.42
C LEU A 74 10.53 3.28 -17.73
N PRO A 75 9.88 4.43 -17.45
CA PRO A 75 10.55 5.72 -17.40
C PRO A 75 11.78 5.67 -16.48
N GLU A 76 12.78 6.50 -16.79
CA GLU A 76 13.90 6.71 -15.87
C GLU A 76 13.37 7.25 -14.53
N LYS A 77 14.05 6.93 -13.42
CA LYS A 77 13.67 7.37 -12.08
C LYS A 77 12.20 7.03 -11.75
N SER A 78 11.83 5.75 -11.85
CA SER A 78 10.48 5.27 -11.56
C SER A 78 10.33 4.82 -10.11
N VAL A 79 9.21 5.20 -9.47
CA VAL A 79 8.81 4.78 -8.13
C VAL A 79 7.34 4.43 -8.09
N LEU A 80 6.95 3.35 -7.39
CA LEU A 80 5.55 3.05 -7.11
C LEU A 80 5.23 3.48 -5.67
N LEU A 81 4.30 4.40 -5.51
CA LEU A 81 3.79 4.82 -4.20
C LEU A 81 2.59 3.96 -3.83
N THR A 82 2.62 3.29 -2.69
CA THR A 82 1.50 2.45 -2.23
C THR A 82 1.04 2.83 -0.84
N PHE A 83 -0.26 2.68 -0.60
CA PHE A 83 -0.91 2.90 0.69
C PHE A 83 -1.73 1.66 1.02
N ASP A 84 -1.57 1.12 2.21
CA ASP A 84 -2.35 -0.03 2.66
C ASP A 84 -3.48 0.42 3.61
N ASP A 85 -4.56 -0.36 3.72
CA ASP A 85 -5.67 -0.26 4.66
C ASP A 85 -6.63 0.92 4.47
N CYS A 86 -6.26 1.97 3.74
CA CYS A 86 -7.11 3.14 3.47
C CYS A 86 -7.58 3.88 4.74
N TYR A 87 -6.67 4.24 5.64
CA TYR A 87 -6.97 5.06 6.81
C TYR A 87 -7.35 6.51 6.44
N GLN A 88 -8.13 7.18 7.30
CA GLN A 88 -8.61 8.55 7.07
C GLN A 88 -7.50 9.56 6.79
N SER A 89 -6.33 9.40 7.40
CA SER A 89 -5.18 10.27 7.18
C SER A 89 -4.69 10.28 5.74
N MET A 90 -4.96 9.21 4.98
CA MET A 90 -4.67 9.17 3.53
C MET A 90 -5.44 10.27 2.79
N LYS A 91 -6.73 10.47 3.11
CA LYS A 91 -7.56 11.54 2.53
C LYS A 91 -7.17 12.91 3.07
N GLU A 92 -6.98 12.99 4.39
CA GLU A 92 -6.78 14.28 5.08
C GLU A 92 -5.43 14.91 4.75
N TYR A 93 -4.37 14.11 4.68
CA TYR A 93 -3.00 14.62 4.58
C TYR A 93 -2.23 14.17 3.35
N ALA A 94 -2.34 12.90 2.93
CA ALA A 94 -1.55 12.39 1.81
C ALA A 94 -2.11 12.83 0.45
N TYR A 95 -3.42 12.69 0.25
CA TYR A 95 -4.09 13.01 -1.02
C TYR A 95 -3.84 14.44 -1.51
N PRO A 96 -4.01 15.50 -0.70
CA PRO A 96 -3.75 16.86 -1.18
C PRO A 96 -2.30 17.08 -1.62
N LEU A 97 -1.33 16.51 -0.91
CA LEU A 97 0.10 16.64 -1.25
C LEU A 97 0.43 15.90 -2.56
N LEU A 98 -0.08 14.68 -2.75
CA LEU A 98 0.10 13.92 -3.98
C LEU A 98 -0.55 14.60 -5.18
N LYS A 99 -1.76 15.15 -5.00
CA LYS A 99 -2.49 15.88 -6.03
C LYS A 99 -1.75 17.16 -6.46
N GLU A 100 -1.25 17.94 -5.51
CA GLU A 100 -0.44 19.13 -5.78
C GLU A 100 0.88 18.79 -6.50
N ALA A 101 1.49 17.67 -6.15
CA ALA A 101 2.69 17.17 -6.82
C ALA A 101 2.41 16.66 -8.24
N GLY A 102 1.17 16.33 -8.58
CA GLY A 102 0.79 15.66 -9.82
C GLY A 102 1.13 14.17 -9.84
N PHE A 103 1.28 13.56 -8.67
CA PHE A 103 1.67 12.17 -8.50
C PHE A 103 0.47 11.23 -8.46
N LYS A 104 0.68 10.00 -8.93
CA LYS A 104 -0.24 8.87 -8.79
C LYS A 104 0.24 7.93 -7.69
N ALA A 105 -0.70 7.21 -7.09
CA ALA A 105 -0.42 6.19 -6.09
C ALA A 105 -1.42 5.04 -6.21
N THR A 106 -1.08 3.89 -5.64
CA THR A 106 -1.96 2.74 -5.51
C THR A 106 -2.39 2.60 -4.06
N ALA A 107 -3.66 2.39 -3.80
CA ALA A 107 -4.16 2.01 -2.48
C ALA A 107 -4.65 0.55 -2.49
N PHE A 108 -4.15 -0.25 -1.57
CA PHE A 108 -4.58 -1.62 -1.33
C PHE A 108 -5.68 -1.61 -0.27
N VAL A 109 -6.88 -2.03 -0.69
CA VAL A 109 -8.12 -1.82 0.06
C VAL A 109 -8.54 -3.10 0.76
N VAL A 110 -8.74 -3.03 2.08
CA VAL A 110 -9.46 -4.05 2.85
C VAL A 110 -10.95 -3.68 2.81
N THR A 111 -11.70 -4.31 1.91
CA THR A 111 -13.06 -3.83 1.58
C THR A 111 -14.07 -4.00 2.71
N GLY A 112 -13.93 -5.06 3.53
CA GLY A 112 -14.76 -5.25 4.72
C GLY A 112 -14.48 -4.24 5.86
N TRP A 113 -13.39 -3.49 5.77
CA TRP A 113 -13.04 -2.46 6.74
C TRP A 113 -13.66 -1.10 6.42
N LEU A 114 -14.14 -0.89 5.18
CA LEU A 114 -14.71 0.38 4.75
C LEU A 114 -16.08 0.64 5.41
N PHE A 115 -16.30 1.87 5.85
CA PHE A 115 -17.58 2.30 6.36
C PHE A 115 -18.57 2.58 5.22
N ASP A 116 -19.87 2.40 5.49
CA ASP A 116 -20.95 2.71 4.53
C ASP A 116 -21.05 4.20 4.21
N ALA A 117 -20.63 5.05 5.14
CA ALA A 117 -20.65 6.51 5.00
C ALA A 117 -19.43 7.15 5.68
N PRO A 118 -19.02 8.35 5.20
CA PRO A 118 -17.91 9.08 5.80
C PRO A 118 -18.10 9.28 7.31
N GLN A 119 -17.01 9.05 8.06
CA GLN A 119 -16.98 9.20 9.51
C GLN A 119 -16.13 10.41 9.89
N PRO A 120 -16.43 11.08 11.01
CA PRO A 120 -15.58 12.16 11.51
C PRO A 120 -14.13 11.69 11.71
N TYR A 121 -13.17 12.55 11.37
CA TYR A 121 -11.75 12.29 11.64
C TYR A 121 -11.51 12.24 13.15
N GLU A 122 -10.84 11.20 13.60
CA GLU A 122 -10.45 11.02 15.01
C GLU A 122 -8.93 10.81 15.13
N PRO A 123 -8.17 11.76 15.71
CA PRO A 123 -6.72 11.64 15.82
C PRO A 123 -6.25 10.50 16.73
N GLU A 124 -7.08 10.07 17.69
CA GLU A 124 -6.73 9.05 18.70
C GLU A 124 -6.80 7.60 18.18
N VAL A 125 -7.40 7.38 16.99
CA VAL A 125 -7.57 6.06 16.39
C VAL A 125 -7.14 6.05 14.93
N SER A 126 -6.75 4.88 14.43
CA SER A 126 -6.54 4.66 13.01
C SER A 126 -7.85 4.16 12.39
N ARG A 127 -8.68 5.11 11.93
CA ARG A 127 -9.98 4.81 11.31
C ARG A 127 -9.85 4.71 9.80
N THR A 128 -10.53 3.71 9.21
CA THR A 128 -10.62 3.54 7.76
C THR A 128 -11.65 4.49 7.14
N LEU A 129 -11.52 4.69 5.85
CA LEU A 129 -12.41 5.49 5.01
C LEU A 129 -13.71 4.75 4.66
N SER A 130 -14.62 5.44 4.01
CA SER A 130 -15.78 4.87 3.32
C SER A 130 -15.50 4.71 1.82
N SER A 131 -16.28 3.86 1.14
CA SER A 131 -16.20 3.70 -0.32
C SER A 131 -16.44 5.01 -1.08
N ALA A 132 -17.31 5.88 -0.57
CA ALA A 132 -17.57 7.19 -1.16
C ALA A 132 -16.34 8.09 -1.13
N GLU A 133 -15.58 8.07 -0.03
CA GLU A 133 -14.35 8.85 0.11
C GLU A 133 -13.23 8.33 -0.79
N LEU A 134 -13.14 7.02 -1.01
CA LEU A 134 -12.20 6.47 -1.99
C LEU A 134 -12.51 6.98 -3.41
N ALA A 135 -13.78 7.02 -3.80
CA ALA A 135 -14.18 7.52 -5.12
C ALA A 135 -13.80 8.99 -5.35
N GLU A 136 -13.84 9.84 -4.30
CA GLU A 136 -13.41 11.24 -4.36
C GLU A 136 -11.91 11.43 -4.68
N MET A 137 -11.08 10.44 -4.39
CA MET A 137 -9.62 10.46 -4.57
C MET A 137 -9.14 9.69 -5.80
N SER A 138 -10.05 9.23 -6.67
CA SER A 138 -9.73 8.39 -7.84
C SER A 138 -8.91 9.11 -8.93
N ASP A 139 -8.77 10.42 -8.83
CA ASP A 139 -7.87 11.22 -9.69
C ASP A 139 -6.39 11.07 -9.29
N VAL A 140 -6.09 10.59 -8.10
CA VAL A 140 -4.74 10.32 -7.58
C VAL A 140 -4.51 8.82 -7.37
N PHE A 141 -5.49 8.14 -6.72
CA PHE A 141 -5.35 6.75 -6.32
C PHE A 141 -6.05 5.78 -7.27
N GLU A 142 -5.35 4.71 -7.63
CA GLU A 142 -5.94 3.49 -8.14
C GLU A 142 -6.08 2.47 -7.00
N TYR A 143 -7.14 1.64 -7.04
CA TYR A 143 -7.51 0.76 -5.92
C TYR A 143 -7.37 -0.70 -6.31
N ALA A 144 -6.61 -1.46 -5.52
CA ALA A 144 -6.33 -2.88 -5.71
C ALA A 144 -6.65 -3.70 -4.44
N ASN A 145 -6.62 -5.01 -4.56
CA ASN A 145 -7.09 -5.95 -3.55
C ASN A 145 -6.12 -6.10 -2.37
N HIS A 146 -6.64 -5.93 -1.14
CA HIS A 146 -5.95 -6.23 0.13
C HIS A 146 -6.79 -7.15 1.03
N THR A 147 -7.63 -8.01 0.44
CA THR A 147 -8.67 -8.86 1.04
C THR A 147 -9.99 -8.12 1.34
N ASP A 148 -11.03 -8.89 1.58
CA ASP A 148 -12.30 -8.39 2.13
C ASP A 148 -12.28 -8.47 3.66
N HIS A 149 -12.21 -9.67 4.24
CA HIS A 149 -12.17 -9.92 5.68
C HIS A 149 -10.97 -10.78 6.12
N PHE A 150 -9.98 -11.02 5.26
CA PHE A 150 -8.80 -11.85 5.57
C PHE A 150 -7.60 -11.04 6.09
N HIS A 151 -7.80 -9.75 6.41
CA HIS A 151 -6.75 -8.93 7.02
C HIS A 151 -6.70 -9.17 8.54
N GLU A 152 -6.39 -10.40 8.91
CA GLU A 152 -6.21 -10.85 10.29
C GLU A 152 -4.88 -11.59 10.43
N ARG A 153 -4.28 -11.52 11.62
CA ARG A 153 -3.03 -12.20 11.95
C ARG A 153 -3.12 -13.02 13.23
N LYS A 154 -2.33 -14.08 13.26
CA LYS A 154 -2.01 -14.84 14.47
C LYS A 154 -0.49 -15.09 14.45
N ASP A 155 0.23 -14.51 15.41
CA ASP A 155 1.69 -14.55 15.46
C ASP A 155 2.33 -14.06 14.15
N GLN A 156 3.05 -14.90 13.43
CA GLN A 156 3.72 -14.64 12.17
C GLN A 156 2.95 -15.20 10.95
N GLN A 157 1.63 -15.36 11.07
CA GLN A 157 0.78 -15.88 10.00
C GLN A 157 -0.37 -14.92 9.70
N GLY A 158 -0.64 -14.70 8.42
CA GLY A 158 -1.86 -14.06 7.93
C GLY A 158 -2.99 -15.09 7.77
N ARG A 159 -4.25 -14.64 7.79
CA ARG A 159 -5.43 -15.53 7.72
C ARG A 159 -5.43 -16.45 6.51
N SER A 160 -4.90 -16.02 5.38
CA SER A 160 -4.74 -16.87 4.18
C SER A 160 -3.88 -18.11 4.38
N MET A 161 -3.04 -18.15 5.44
CA MET A 161 -2.13 -19.26 5.71
C MET A 161 -2.72 -20.33 6.62
N TRP A 162 -3.81 -20.05 7.38
CA TRP A 162 -4.47 -21.04 8.24
C TRP A 162 -5.89 -21.40 7.81
N GLU A 163 -6.47 -20.62 6.92
CA GLU A 163 -7.78 -20.92 6.34
C GLU A 163 -7.65 -21.77 5.07
N THR A 164 -8.77 -22.30 4.60
CA THR A 164 -8.78 -23.09 3.35
C THR A 164 -8.57 -22.18 2.14
N SER A 165 -7.92 -22.71 1.08
CA SER A 165 -7.78 -21.99 -0.18
C SER A 165 -9.14 -21.58 -0.79
N ALA A 166 -10.20 -22.37 -0.56
CA ALA A 166 -11.54 -22.05 -1.04
C ALA A 166 -12.14 -20.84 -0.32
N ALA A 167 -11.94 -20.73 1.00
CA ALA A 167 -12.38 -19.57 1.78
C ALA A 167 -11.60 -18.30 1.38
N PHE A 168 -10.28 -18.42 1.22
CA PHE A 168 -9.46 -17.29 0.75
C PHE A 168 -9.83 -16.86 -0.68
N ALA A 169 -10.04 -17.80 -1.60
CA ALA A 169 -10.51 -17.49 -2.96
C ALA A 169 -11.86 -16.76 -2.96
N GLN A 170 -12.79 -17.14 -2.05
CA GLN A 170 -14.06 -16.45 -1.90
C GLN A 170 -13.86 -15.00 -1.40
N ASP A 171 -13.00 -14.79 -0.41
CA ASP A 171 -12.66 -13.47 0.12
C ASP A 171 -12.05 -12.55 -0.97
N LEU A 172 -11.11 -13.08 -1.76
CA LEU A 172 -10.52 -12.36 -2.89
C LEU A 172 -11.58 -11.90 -3.92
N ARG A 173 -12.53 -12.79 -4.24
CA ARG A 173 -13.64 -12.47 -5.16
C ARG A 173 -14.59 -11.43 -4.58
N SER A 174 -14.84 -11.46 -3.26
CA SER A 174 -15.66 -10.45 -2.58
C SER A 174 -14.98 -9.08 -2.67
N CYS A 175 -13.71 -8.98 -2.30
CA CYS A 175 -12.94 -7.74 -2.43
C CYS A 175 -12.95 -7.21 -3.88
N ASN A 176 -12.76 -8.09 -4.86
CA ASN A 176 -12.73 -7.74 -6.29
C ASN A 176 -14.07 -7.18 -6.84
N GLN A 177 -15.17 -7.25 -6.09
CA GLN A 177 -16.43 -6.59 -6.46
C GLN A 177 -16.36 -5.06 -6.20
N HIS A 178 -15.46 -4.63 -5.32
CA HIS A 178 -15.39 -3.25 -4.81
C HIS A 178 -14.15 -2.48 -5.28
N VAL A 179 -13.14 -3.14 -5.84
CA VAL A 179 -11.92 -2.49 -6.34
C VAL A 179 -11.87 -2.49 -7.88
N ALA A 180 -11.19 -1.47 -8.44
CA ALA A 180 -11.05 -1.34 -9.88
C ALA A 180 -10.00 -2.30 -10.47
N ILE A 181 -8.88 -2.48 -9.77
CA ILE A 181 -7.77 -3.36 -10.19
C ILE A 181 -7.93 -4.71 -9.49
N LYS A 182 -8.29 -5.74 -10.26
CA LYS A 182 -8.74 -7.05 -9.74
C LYS A 182 -7.67 -8.15 -9.77
N ASP A 183 -6.55 -7.86 -10.38
CA ASP A 183 -5.48 -8.81 -10.69
C ASP A 183 -4.15 -8.47 -9.98
N VAL A 184 -4.19 -7.53 -9.03
CA VAL A 184 -3.05 -7.10 -8.23
C VAL A 184 -3.39 -7.17 -6.75
N PHE A 185 -2.46 -7.67 -5.95
CA PHE A 185 -2.65 -7.95 -4.53
C PHE A 185 -1.50 -7.39 -3.68
N ALA A 186 -1.78 -7.03 -2.42
CA ALA A 186 -0.76 -6.88 -1.40
C ALA A 186 -1.03 -7.87 -0.26
N TYR A 187 0.02 -8.55 0.21
CA TYR A 187 -0.12 -9.52 1.30
C TYR A 187 -0.35 -8.80 2.63
N PRO A 188 -1.47 -9.03 3.33
CA PRO A 188 -1.69 -8.50 4.68
C PRO A 188 -0.51 -8.79 5.60
N PHE A 189 0.01 -7.78 6.28
CA PHE A 189 1.22 -7.83 7.12
C PHE A 189 2.50 -8.28 6.37
N GLY A 190 2.43 -8.52 5.07
CA GLY A 190 3.49 -9.14 4.29
C GLY A 190 3.60 -10.66 4.49
N PHE A 191 2.62 -11.31 5.12
CA PHE A 191 2.63 -12.74 5.40
C PHE A 191 2.01 -13.55 4.26
N TYR A 192 2.72 -14.55 3.80
CA TYR A 192 2.28 -15.46 2.74
C TYR A 192 3.10 -16.76 2.74
N ASP A 193 2.54 -17.77 2.12
CA ASP A 193 3.18 -19.05 1.84
C ASP A 193 2.89 -19.49 0.39
N GLN A 194 3.36 -20.67 0.02
CA GLN A 194 3.17 -21.21 -1.33
C GLN A 194 1.69 -21.49 -1.64
N GLN A 195 0.89 -21.84 -0.63
CA GLN A 195 -0.55 -22.06 -0.80
C GLN A 195 -1.27 -20.73 -1.09
N THR A 196 -0.87 -19.64 -0.41
CA THR A 196 -1.38 -18.31 -0.66
C THR A 196 -1.09 -17.88 -2.10
N ILE A 197 0.17 -18.03 -2.57
CA ILE A 197 0.57 -17.72 -3.95
C ILE A 197 -0.26 -18.54 -4.95
N ALA A 198 -0.31 -19.86 -4.78
CA ALA A 198 -1.04 -20.73 -5.70
C ALA A 198 -2.54 -20.40 -5.78
N THR A 199 -3.14 -19.94 -4.67
CA THR A 199 -4.53 -19.49 -4.66
C THR A 199 -4.71 -18.20 -5.42
N LEU A 200 -3.83 -17.21 -5.24
CA LEU A 200 -3.85 -15.95 -6.00
C LEU A 200 -3.73 -16.20 -7.51
N GLU A 201 -2.73 -17.00 -7.93
CA GLU A 201 -2.54 -17.36 -9.34
C GLU A 201 -3.76 -18.03 -9.95
N LYS A 202 -4.39 -18.96 -9.21
CA LYS A 202 -5.62 -19.65 -9.63
C LYS A 202 -6.81 -18.68 -9.78
N GLU A 203 -6.88 -17.65 -8.95
CA GLU A 203 -7.92 -16.61 -9.01
C GLU A 203 -7.59 -15.49 -10.02
N GLY A 204 -6.49 -15.63 -10.79
CA GLY A 204 -6.13 -14.72 -11.87
C GLY A 204 -5.33 -13.50 -11.46
N PHE A 205 -4.78 -13.46 -10.23
CA PHE A 205 -3.85 -12.42 -9.86
C PHE A 205 -2.51 -12.61 -10.56
N VAL A 206 -1.93 -11.53 -11.01
CA VAL A 206 -0.68 -11.52 -11.79
C VAL A 206 0.47 -10.80 -11.09
N LEU A 207 0.18 -9.90 -10.15
CA LEU A 207 1.16 -9.21 -9.33
C LEU A 207 0.76 -9.31 -7.85
N ALA A 208 1.74 -9.56 -6.98
CA ALA A 208 1.53 -9.49 -5.54
C ALA A 208 2.74 -8.86 -4.82
N PHE A 209 2.44 -7.95 -3.89
CA PHE A 209 3.42 -7.14 -3.19
C PHE A 209 3.63 -7.63 -1.75
N THR A 210 4.89 -7.80 -1.37
CA THR A 210 5.34 -8.16 -0.02
C THR A 210 5.67 -6.91 0.79
N THR A 211 6.24 -7.09 1.99
CA THR A 211 6.89 -6.04 2.79
C THR A 211 8.40 -6.26 2.90
N LYS A 212 8.97 -7.11 2.04
CA LYS A 212 10.42 -7.33 1.95
C LYS A 212 11.05 -6.14 1.21
N PRO A 213 11.96 -5.39 1.84
CA PRO A 213 12.62 -4.29 1.15
C PRO A 213 13.48 -4.78 0.00
N GLY A 214 13.54 -4.01 -1.08
CA GLY A 214 14.35 -4.34 -2.27
C GLY A 214 13.97 -3.47 -3.47
N ILE A 215 14.73 -3.64 -4.53
CA ILE A 215 14.48 -3.04 -5.84
C ILE A 215 13.79 -4.08 -6.73
N ASN A 216 12.73 -3.69 -7.39
CA ASN A 216 12.04 -4.54 -8.35
C ASN A 216 12.71 -4.44 -9.72
N THR A 217 13.11 -5.57 -10.27
CA THR A 217 13.74 -5.72 -11.59
C THR A 217 12.93 -6.70 -12.44
N ALA A 218 13.27 -6.86 -13.71
CA ALA A 218 12.64 -7.86 -14.57
C ALA A 218 12.82 -9.32 -14.08
N GLN A 219 13.76 -9.56 -13.16
CA GLN A 219 14.01 -10.89 -12.55
C GLN A 219 13.26 -11.07 -11.22
N THR A 220 12.69 -10.02 -10.65
CA THR A 220 11.87 -10.14 -9.42
C THR A 220 10.58 -10.88 -9.78
N LYS A 221 10.23 -11.90 -8.99
CA LYS A 221 9.02 -12.68 -9.23
C LYS A 221 7.77 -11.80 -9.09
N PRO A 222 6.86 -11.80 -10.06
CA PRO A 222 5.67 -10.95 -10.02
C PRO A 222 4.77 -11.15 -8.80
N MET A 223 4.75 -12.36 -8.23
CA MET A 223 3.98 -12.67 -7.02
C MET A 223 4.74 -12.41 -5.71
N GLU A 224 5.95 -11.85 -5.76
CA GLU A 224 6.79 -11.58 -4.58
C GLU A 224 7.50 -10.22 -4.70
N LEU A 225 6.79 -9.19 -5.18
CA LEU A 225 7.35 -7.85 -5.40
C LEU A 225 7.76 -7.20 -4.08
N HIS A 226 8.90 -6.53 -4.11
CA HIS A 226 9.47 -5.85 -2.95
C HIS A 226 8.75 -4.55 -2.65
N ARG A 227 8.57 -4.25 -1.36
CA ARG A 227 8.12 -2.95 -0.85
C ARG A 227 8.92 -2.54 0.38
N ALA A 228 9.16 -1.25 0.53
CA ALA A 228 9.80 -0.68 1.70
C ALA A 228 8.79 0.14 2.51
N VAL A 229 8.57 -0.22 3.77
CA VAL A 229 7.82 0.60 4.73
C VAL A 229 8.61 1.88 5.02
N ILE A 230 7.94 3.02 4.99
CA ILE A 230 8.54 4.34 5.18
C ILE A 230 8.00 4.98 6.46
N PRO A 231 8.68 4.78 7.62
CA PRO A 231 8.27 5.36 8.89
C PRO A 231 8.78 6.80 9.04
N PHE A 232 8.13 7.59 9.92
CA PHE A 232 8.59 8.95 10.25
C PHE A 232 10.00 8.98 10.84
N SER A 233 10.45 7.91 11.46
CA SER A 233 11.80 7.79 12.03
C SER A 233 12.91 7.62 10.97
N LEU A 234 12.56 7.42 9.68
CA LEU A 234 13.52 7.34 8.60
C LEU A 234 14.05 8.74 8.27
N PRO A 235 15.34 9.06 8.54
CA PRO A 235 15.89 10.38 8.20
C PRO A 235 15.84 10.63 6.69
N MET A 236 15.63 11.88 6.25
CA MET A 236 15.60 12.25 4.83
C MET A 236 16.88 11.82 4.09
N ALA A 237 18.05 11.98 4.71
CA ALA A 237 19.31 11.50 4.10
C ALA A 237 19.30 10.00 3.79
N ALA A 238 18.69 9.18 4.66
CA ALA A 238 18.54 7.74 4.43
C ALA A 238 17.45 7.43 3.38
N PHE A 239 16.40 8.24 3.32
CA PHE A 239 15.39 8.16 2.25
C PHE A 239 16.03 8.46 0.88
N GLU A 240 16.73 9.57 0.74
CA GLU A 240 17.44 9.94 -0.50
C GLU A 240 18.48 8.90 -0.91
N GLN A 241 19.23 8.34 0.07
CA GLN A 241 20.26 7.32 -0.20
C GLN A 241 19.67 6.06 -0.87
N ARG A 242 18.41 5.71 -0.62
CA ARG A 242 17.74 4.58 -1.29
C ARG A 242 17.73 4.78 -2.81
N PHE A 243 17.46 5.99 -3.25
CA PHE A 243 17.34 6.32 -4.68
C PHE A 243 18.70 6.52 -5.35
N ARG A 244 19.70 7.06 -4.65
CA ARG A 244 21.06 7.22 -5.17
C ARG A 244 21.75 5.88 -5.42
N ASN A 245 21.47 4.87 -4.60
CA ASN A 245 22.04 3.52 -4.78
C ASN A 245 21.46 2.81 -6.02
N GLU A 246 20.32 3.24 -6.55
CA GLU A 246 19.78 2.73 -7.81
C GLU A 246 20.59 3.22 -9.01
N GLU A 247 21.00 4.48 -9.00
CA GLU A 247 21.80 5.07 -10.09
C GLU A 247 23.17 4.40 -10.22
N MET A 248 23.73 3.86 -9.12
CA MET A 248 25.01 3.14 -9.15
C MET A 248 24.90 1.67 -9.60
N ASN A 249 23.70 1.12 -9.66
CA ASN A 249 23.46 -0.27 -10.05
C ASN A 249 22.85 -0.40 -11.47
N GLN A 250 22.73 0.69 -12.20
CA GLN A 250 22.36 0.75 -13.63
C GLN A 250 23.61 0.71 -14.51
#